data_54a519357c110d9ce2c4f74007b33f1d
#
_entry.id   54a519357c110d9ce2c4f74007b33f1d
#
_cell.length_a   1.000
_cell.length_b   1.000
_cell.length_c   1.000
_cell.angle_alpha   90.00
_cell.angle_beta   90.00
_cell.angle_gamma   90.00
#
_symmetry.space_group_name_H-M   'P 1'
#
loop_
_entity.id
_entity.type
_entity.pdbx_description
1 polymer ?
#
loop_
_entity_poly.entity_id
_entity_poly.type
_entity_poly.pdbx_seq_one_letter_code
_entity_poly.pdbx_strand_id
1 'polypeptide(L)'
;NASRSYDIFIGGGLLDKSGEYISAAIKARHVCVVTDDNVDPLYSERLMKSLVESGFSAEKYVFPHGEASKCHATLLGLYDFLAEKGFTRSDALIALGGGVVGDLTGFAAATYMRGIGFVQIPTTVLAQTDSSVGGKTAVDIAGGKNLVGAFYQPQLVLCDIDALDSLTPEFFADGMAEVVKYGMIKSRELFDILVEKDVRD
;
A
#
# COMPACT_ATOMS: atom_id res chain seq x y z
N ASN A 1 2.67 17.55 -17.68
CA ASN A 1 3.23 16.75 -16.58
C ASN A 1 3.50 15.37 -17.14
N ALA A 2 4.76 14.98 -17.27
CA ALA A 2 5.10 13.61 -17.61
C ALA A 2 4.61 12.72 -16.46
N SER A 3 3.63 11.86 -16.71
CA SER A 3 3.23 10.82 -15.76
C SER A 3 4.47 9.95 -15.56
N ARG A 4 4.95 9.87 -14.32
CA ARG A 4 6.00 8.92 -13.97
C ARG A 4 5.35 7.53 -14.07
N SER A 5 5.77 6.72 -15.04
CA SER A 5 5.43 5.31 -15.08
C SER A 5 6.11 4.59 -13.91
N TYR A 6 5.46 3.58 -13.38
CA TYR A 6 6.00 2.68 -12.36
C TYR A 6 5.55 1.26 -12.67
N ASP A 7 6.28 0.29 -12.14
CA ASP A 7 5.97 -1.11 -12.35
C ASP A 7 4.99 -1.63 -11.31
N ILE A 8 4.11 -2.53 -11.72
CA ILE A 8 3.21 -3.30 -10.86
C ILE A 8 3.54 -4.76 -11.08
N PHE A 9 4.04 -5.43 -10.04
CA PHE A 9 4.27 -6.88 -10.06
C PHE A 9 3.12 -7.58 -9.35
N ILE A 10 2.60 -8.64 -9.96
CA ILE A 10 1.50 -9.45 -9.43
C ILE A 10 1.95 -10.91 -9.44
N GLY A 11 1.88 -11.60 -8.30
CA GLY A 11 2.24 -13.02 -8.20
C GLY A 11 2.29 -13.50 -6.75
N GLY A 12 2.48 -14.80 -6.56
CA GLY A 12 2.67 -15.39 -5.23
C GLY A 12 4.11 -15.27 -4.75
N GLY A 13 4.32 -15.15 -3.42
CA GLY A 13 5.64 -15.13 -2.78
C GLY A 13 6.46 -13.86 -3.04
N LEU A 14 5.84 -12.78 -3.53
CA LEU A 14 6.55 -11.53 -3.80
C LEU A 14 7.03 -10.85 -2.51
N LEU A 15 6.35 -11.05 -1.40
CA LEU A 15 6.70 -10.44 -0.13
C LEU A 15 8.09 -10.89 0.35
N ASP A 16 8.44 -12.15 0.16
CA ASP A 16 9.74 -12.69 0.57
C ASP A 16 10.92 -12.15 -0.27
N LYS A 17 10.61 -11.68 -1.49
CA LYS A 17 11.58 -11.08 -2.42
C LYS A 17 11.43 -9.58 -2.56
N SER A 18 10.58 -8.97 -1.75
CA SER A 18 10.23 -7.55 -1.86
C SER A 18 11.43 -6.62 -1.81
N GLY A 19 12.43 -6.93 -0.97
CA GLY A 19 13.65 -6.14 -0.88
C GLY A 19 14.42 -6.06 -2.21
N GLU A 20 14.47 -7.14 -3.00
CA GLU A 20 15.11 -7.15 -4.33
C GLU A 20 14.37 -6.22 -5.30
N TYR A 21 13.03 -6.37 -5.40
CA TYR A 21 12.19 -5.51 -6.25
C TYR A 21 12.27 -4.04 -5.85
N ILE A 22 12.22 -3.75 -4.55
CA ILE A 22 12.31 -2.39 -4.04
C ILE A 22 13.69 -1.80 -4.32
N SER A 23 14.77 -2.58 -4.11
CA SER A 23 16.13 -2.13 -4.40
C SER A 23 16.37 -1.79 -5.87
N ALA A 24 15.66 -2.46 -6.79
CA ALA A 24 15.72 -2.16 -8.22
C ALA A 24 14.90 -0.89 -8.57
N ALA A 25 13.81 -0.61 -7.85
CA ALA A 25 12.88 0.48 -8.16
C ALA A 25 13.28 1.82 -7.53
N ILE A 26 13.91 1.81 -6.33
CA ILE A 26 14.22 3.04 -5.59
C ILE A 26 15.72 3.13 -5.26
N LYS A 27 16.19 4.38 -5.11
CA LYS A 27 17.58 4.65 -4.70
C LYS A 27 17.76 4.78 -3.20
N ALA A 28 16.67 4.96 -2.46
CA ALA A 28 16.68 5.05 -1.01
C ALA A 28 17.34 3.79 -0.40
N ARG A 29 18.01 3.96 0.73
CA ARG A 29 18.56 2.85 1.52
C ARG A 29 18.04 2.86 2.96
N HIS A 30 17.41 3.94 3.38
CA HIS A 30 16.67 4.03 4.63
C HIS A 30 15.19 4.11 4.31
N VAL A 31 14.40 3.19 4.86
CA VAL A 31 12.98 3.04 4.55
C VAL A 31 12.15 2.86 5.82
N CYS A 32 10.92 3.37 5.81
CA CYS A 32 9.94 3.11 6.86
C CYS A 32 8.79 2.27 6.30
N VAL A 33 8.60 1.08 6.86
CA VAL A 33 7.39 0.28 6.64
C VAL A 33 6.28 0.86 7.52
N VAL A 34 5.21 1.31 6.91
CA VAL A 34 4.01 1.81 7.56
C VAL A 34 2.91 0.78 7.40
N THR A 35 2.32 0.35 8.51
CA THR A 35 1.32 -0.71 8.54
C THR A 35 0.33 -0.50 9.68
N ASP A 36 -0.72 -1.30 9.73
CA ASP A 36 -1.66 -1.33 10.86
C ASP A 36 -1.46 -2.57 11.75
N ASP A 37 -2.07 -2.57 12.93
CA ASP A 37 -1.92 -3.62 13.93
C ASP A 37 -2.61 -4.96 13.57
N ASN A 38 -3.44 -5.00 12.51
CA ASN A 38 -3.96 -6.25 11.95
C ASN A 38 -2.98 -6.89 10.97
N VAL A 39 -2.34 -6.07 10.12
CA VAL A 39 -1.43 -6.52 9.07
C VAL A 39 -0.02 -6.81 9.62
N ASP A 40 0.41 -6.04 10.62
CA ASP A 40 1.74 -6.15 11.22
C ASP A 40 2.12 -7.58 11.61
N PRO A 41 1.32 -8.31 12.42
CA PRO A 41 1.69 -9.67 12.87
C PRO A 41 1.70 -10.70 11.74
N LEU A 42 1.06 -10.42 10.61
CA LEU A 42 0.93 -11.34 9.49
C LEU A 42 2.11 -11.24 8.52
N TYR A 43 2.59 -10.04 8.25
CA TYR A 43 3.45 -9.79 7.09
C TYR A 43 4.71 -8.98 7.37
N SER A 44 4.74 -8.17 8.45
CA SER A 44 5.86 -7.24 8.66
C SER A 44 7.20 -7.94 8.85
N GLU A 45 7.25 -9.07 9.56
CA GLU A 45 8.50 -9.79 9.80
C GLU A 45 9.14 -10.26 8.49
N ARG A 46 8.33 -10.82 7.57
CA ARG A 46 8.78 -11.28 6.25
C ARG A 46 9.33 -10.12 5.42
N LEU A 47 8.58 -9.01 5.37
CA LEU A 47 9.01 -7.80 4.65
C LEU A 47 10.29 -7.22 5.23
N MET A 48 10.35 -7.00 6.55
CA MET A 48 11.52 -6.44 7.22
C MET A 48 12.77 -7.28 6.99
N LYS A 49 12.66 -8.62 7.07
CA LYS A 49 13.73 -9.54 6.76
C LYS A 49 14.23 -9.36 5.32
N SER A 50 13.34 -9.39 4.35
CA SER A 50 13.67 -9.20 2.93
C SER A 50 14.37 -7.87 2.64
N LEU A 51 13.90 -6.79 3.30
CA LEU A 51 14.53 -5.47 3.19
C LEU A 51 15.95 -5.46 3.75
N VAL A 52 16.17 -6.00 4.94
CA VAL A 52 17.50 -6.06 5.58
C VAL A 52 18.47 -6.92 4.76
N GLU A 53 18.03 -8.07 4.26
CA GLU A 53 18.83 -8.95 3.39
C GLU A 53 19.22 -8.27 2.06
N SER A 54 18.39 -7.31 1.60
CA SER A 54 18.64 -6.49 0.42
C SER A 54 19.42 -5.19 0.71
N GLY A 55 19.92 -5.01 1.94
CA GLY A 55 20.80 -3.91 2.32
C GLY A 55 20.09 -2.61 2.69
N PHE A 56 18.80 -2.66 3.04
CA PHE A 56 18.08 -1.51 3.58
C PHE A 56 18.28 -1.38 5.10
N SER A 57 18.37 -0.12 5.58
CA SER A 57 18.06 0.23 6.95
C SER A 57 16.56 0.44 7.04
N ALA A 58 15.84 -0.42 7.75
CA ALA A 58 14.39 -0.43 7.77
C ALA A 58 13.84 -0.16 9.17
N GLU A 59 12.99 0.85 9.28
CA GLU A 59 12.19 1.17 10.46
C GLU A 59 10.73 0.75 10.22
N LYS A 60 9.95 0.61 11.29
CA LYS A 60 8.54 0.23 11.21
C LYS A 60 7.67 1.15 12.06
N TYR A 61 6.59 1.65 11.48
CA TYR A 61 5.55 2.41 12.16
C TYR A 61 4.22 1.67 12.07
N VAL A 62 3.62 1.37 13.21
CA VAL A 62 2.35 0.65 13.31
C VAL A 62 1.31 1.56 13.94
N PHE A 63 0.12 1.62 13.34
CA PHE A 63 -1.01 2.38 13.86
C PHE A 63 -2.26 1.49 14.00
N PRO A 64 -3.29 1.88 14.77
CA PRO A 64 -4.50 1.08 14.91
C PRO A 64 -5.23 0.89 13.58
N HIS A 65 -5.70 -0.31 13.30
CA HIS A 65 -6.44 -0.61 12.07
C HIS A 65 -7.78 0.14 11.94
N GLY A 66 -8.31 0.18 10.73
CA GLY A 66 -9.64 0.70 10.42
C GLY A 66 -9.65 2.16 9.97
N GLU A 67 -10.78 2.54 9.35
CA GLU A 67 -10.97 3.85 8.71
C GLU A 67 -10.77 5.03 9.66
N ALA A 68 -11.11 4.87 10.97
CA ALA A 68 -10.91 5.91 11.96
C ALA A 68 -9.47 6.38 12.11
N SER A 69 -8.51 5.52 11.76
CA SER A 69 -7.08 5.85 11.76
C SER A 69 -6.61 6.62 10.53
N LYS A 70 -7.44 6.73 9.49
CA LYS A 70 -7.14 7.50 8.29
C LYS A 70 -7.37 9.00 8.52
N CYS A 71 -6.66 9.58 9.46
CA CYS A 71 -6.89 10.94 9.95
C CYS A 71 -5.59 11.71 10.20
N HIS A 72 -5.73 13.03 10.41
CA HIS A 72 -4.60 13.91 10.70
C HIS A 72 -3.80 13.51 11.95
N ALA A 73 -4.46 12.98 12.99
CA ALA A 73 -3.75 12.59 14.22
C ALA A 73 -2.74 11.48 13.95
N THR A 74 -3.13 10.45 13.21
CA THR A 74 -2.24 9.36 12.80
C THR A 74 -1.14 9.86 11.85
N LEU A 75 -1.49 10.75 10.92
CA LEU A 75 -0.54 11.37 9.99
C LEU A 75 0.55 12.18 10.74
N LEU A 76 0.16 12.98 11.73
CA LEU A 76 1.10 13.75 12.55
C LEU A 76 2.01 12.84 13.37
N GLY A 77 1.46 11.77 13.97
CA GLY A 77 2.27 10.76 14.68
C GLY A 77 3.31 10.10 13.77
N LEU A 78 2.95 9.83 12.51
CA LEU A 78 3.92 9.31 11.54
C LEU A 78 5.01 10.34 11.23
N TYR A 79 4.68 11.62 11.06
CA TYR A 79 5.70 12.66 10.82
C TYR A 79 6.67 12.81 12.00
N ASP A 80 6.16 12.81 13.23
CA ASP A 80 6.99 12.89 14.41
C ASP A 80 7.95 11.69 14.51
N PHE A 81 7.45 10.48 14.24
CA PHE A 81 8.27 9.28 14.16
C PHE A 81 9.36 9.38 13.08
N LEU A 82 9.02 9.82 11.88
CA LEU A 82 9.99 9.97 10.79
C LEU A 82 11.07 11.01 11.13
N ALA A 83 10.68 12.11 11.77
CA ALA A 83 11.61 13.14 12.21
C ALA A 83 12.55 12.65 13.32
N GLU A 84 12.01 11.91 14.30
CA GLU A 84 12.80 11.29 15.39
C GLU A 84 13.82 10.29 14.84
N LYS A 85 13.41 9.48 13.83
CA LYS A 85 14.28 8.50 13.17
C LYS A 85 15.23 9.11 12.14
N GLY A 86 15.21 10.42 11.93
CA GLY A 86 16.12 11.15 11.06
C GLY A 86 15.88 10.92 9.57
N PHE A 87 14.64 10.63 9.17
CA PHE A 87 14.28 10.47 7.75
C PHE A 87 14.49 11.76 6.98
N THR A 88 15.05 11.63 5.79
CA THR A 88 15.40 12.72 4.88
C THR A 88 14.64 12.61 3.55
N ARG A 89 14.82 13.58 2.66
CA ARG A 89 14.19 13.57 1.33
C ARG A 89 14.64 12.41 0.44
N SER A 90 15.81 11.83 0.70
CA SER A 90 16.36 10.70 -0.09
C SER A 90 15.83 9.33 0.36
N ASP A 91 15.04 9.29 1.43
CA ASP A 91 14.50 8.07 2.00
C ASP A 91 13.10 7.76 1.43
N ALA A 92 12.49 6.65 1.84
CA ALA A 92 11.22 6.24 1.28
C ALA A 92 10.28 5.61 2.33
N LEU A 93 8.98 5.71 2.06
CA LEU A 93 7.94 5.01 2.80
C LEU A 93 7.45 3.80 2.01
N ILE A 94 7.17 2.72 2.72
CA ILE A 94 6.59 1.49 2.17
C ILE A 94 5.27 1.25 2.88
N ALA A 95 4.16 1.36 2.16
CA ALA A 95 2.83 1.03 2.67
C ALA A 95 2.63 -0.49 2.60
N LEU A 96 2.47 -1.16 3.72
CA LEU A 96 2.13 -2.58 3.81
C LEU A 96 0.73 -2.71 4.40
N GLY A 97 -0.30 -2.95 3.59
CA GLY A 97 -1.66 -3.04 4.11
C GLY A 97 -2.77 -2.80 3.09
N GLY A 98 -3.99 -2.57 3.60
CA GLY A 98 -5.15 -2.21 2.81
C GLY A 98 -5.17 -0.74 2.36
N GLY A 99 -6.31 -0.29 1.83
CA GLY A 99 -6.48 1.06 1.30
C GLY A 99 -6.22 2.17 2.32
N VAL A 100 -6.59 1.99 3.59
CA VAL A 100 -6.31 2.95 4.67
C VAL A 100 -4.81 3.19 4.83
N VAL A 101 -4.02 2.11 4.87
CA VAL A 101 -2.55 2.18 4.98
C VAL A 101 -1.95 2.83 3.74
N GLY A 102 -2.41 2.43 2.55
CA GLY A 102 -1.94 2.98 1.28
C GLY A 102 -2.17 4.48 1.16
N ASP A 103 -3.40 4.93 1.46
CA ASP A 103 -3.80 6.33 1.37
C ASP A 103 -3.04 7.22 2.36
N LEU A 104 -2.99 6.81 3.63
CA LEU A 104 -2.31 7.56 4.70
C LEU A 104 -0.80 7.67 4.42
N THR A 105 -0.17 6.55 4.07
CA THR A 105 1.27 6.50 3.79
C THR A 105 1.63 7.27 2.54
N GLY A 106 0.83 7.16 1.48
CA GLY A 106 1.05 7.90 0.25
C GLY A 106 0.90 9.41 0.44
N PHE A 107 -0.07 9.85 1.25
CA PHE A 107 -0.21 11.25 1.61
C PHE A 107 0.93 11.74 2.51
N ALA A 108 1.38 10.92 3.45
CA ALA A 108 2.58 11.20 4.23
C ALA A 108 3.81 11.37 3.32
N ALA A 109 4.01 10.45 2.36
CA ALA A 109 5.11 10.53 1.41
C ALA A 109 5.04 11.77 0.52
N ALA A 110 3.84 12.19 0.12
CA ALA A 110 3.64 13.39 -0.70
C ALA A 110 4.00 14.69 0.04
N THR A 111 3.84 14.72 1.35
CA THR A 111 3.92 15.95 2.15
C THR A 111 5.17 16.04 3.02
N TYR A 112 5.64 14.92 3.57
CA TYR A 112 6.88 14.88 4.35
C TYR A 112 8.07 15.33 3.49
N MET A 113 8.88 16.25 3.99
CA MET A 113 10.02 16.87 3.26
C MET A 113 9.64 17.42 1.86
N ARG A 114 8.37 17.72 1.59
CA ARG A 114 7.80 18.13 0.30
C ARG A 114 7.83 17.03 -0.77
N GLY A 115 7.86 15.79 -0.36
CA GLY A 115 7.84 14.60 -1.19
C GLY A 115 9.07 13.71 -1.00
N ILE A 116 8.84 12.46 -0.62
CA ILE A 116 9.86 11.40 -0.50
C ILE A 116 9.43 10.16 -1.28
N GLY A 117 10.32 9.17 -1.43
CA GLY A 117 10.00 7.92 -2.12
C GLY A 117 8.79 7.19 -1.52
N PHE A 118 8.02 6.50 -2.37
CA PHE A 118 6.82 5.77 -1.96
C PHE A 118 6.69 4.45 -2.72
N VAL A 119 6.42 3.37 -1.98
CA VAL A 119 6.17 2.02 -2.50
C VAL A 119 4.89 1.48 -1.86
N GLN A 120 4.09 0.72 -2.60
CA GLN A 120 2.90 0.06 -2.09
C GLN A 120 3.01 -1.46 -2.13
N ILE A 121 2.64 -2.12 -1.04
CA ILE A 121 2.47 -3.56 -0.91
C ILE A 121 1.05 -3.81 -0.39
N PRO A 122 0.05 -3.80 -1.29
CA PRO A 122 -1.35 -3.95 -0.93
C PRO A 122 -1.65 -5.39 -0.48
N THR A 123 -2.42 -5.55 0.60
CA THR A 123 -2.74 -6.84 1.21
C THR A 123 -4.23 -7.20 1.16
N THR A 124 -5.06 -6.39 0.54
CA THR A 124 -6.50 -6.67 0.36
C THR A 124 -6.88 -6.67 -1.13
N VAL A 125 -7.95 -7.37 -1.51
CA VAL A 125 -8.44 -7.38 -2.89
C VAL A 125 -8.70 -5.96 -3.38
N LEU A 126 -9.40 -5.14 -2.60
CA LEU A 126 -9.68 -3.75 -2.95
C LEU A 126 -8.39 -2.94 -3.19
N ALA A 127 -7.38 -3.14 -2.34
CA ALA A 127 -6.13 -2.41 -2.49
C ALA A 127 -5.30 -2.90 -3.69
N GLN A 128 -5.28 -4.20 -3.98
CA GLN A 128 -4.57 -4.75 -5.13
C GLN A 128 -5.22 -4.37 -6.47
N THR A 129 -6.55 -4.25 -6.50
CA THR A 129 -7.29 -4.02 -7.76
C THR A 129 -7.64 -2.55 -8.03
N ASP A 130 -7.70 -1.69 -7.02
CA ASP A 130 -8.11 -0.29 -7.18
C ASP A 130 -7.21 0.70 -6.43
N SER A 131 -7.18 0.70 -5.09
CA SER A 131 -6.66 1.85 -4.35
C SER A 131 -5.13 2.03 -4.45
N SER A 132 -4.35 0.99 -4.76
CA SER A 132 -2.91 1.12 -4.97
C SER A 132 -2.53 1.71 -6.34
N VAL A 133 -3.50 1.91 -7.23
CA VAL A 133 -3.28 2.38 -8.61
C VAL A 133 -3.89 3.77 -8.80
N GLY A 134 -3.17 4.64 -9.52
CA GLY A 134 -3.68 5.97 -9.85
C GLY A 134 -3.24 7.08 -8.91
N GLY A 135 -2.56 6.75 -7.80
CA GLY A 135 -1.90 7.72 -6.92
C GLY A 135 -2.84 8.60 -6.10
N LYS A 136 -4.09 8.22 -5.96
CA LYS A 136 -5.00 8.91 -5.02
C LYS A 136 -4.58 8.59 -3.59
N THR A 137 -4.22 9.60 -2.82
CA THR A 137 -3.82 9.45 -1.43
C THR A 137 -4.47 10.52 -0.59
N ALA A 138 -5.01 10.16 0.59
CA ALA A 138 -5.82 11.08 1.36
C ALA A 138 -5.94 10.68 2.84
N VAL A 139 -6.42 11.63 3.63
CA VAL A 139 -6.96 11.41 4.97
C VAL A 139 -8.36 11.97 5.09
N ASP A 140 -9.09 11.47 6.07
CA ASP A 140 -10.43 11.91 6.40
C ASP A 140 -10.39 13.09 7.38
N ILE A 141 -11.39 13.95 7.28
CA ILE A 141 -11.61 15.08 8.18
C ILE A 141 -13.08 15.08 8.66
N ALA A 142 -13.39 15.92 9.63
CA ALA A 142 -14.76 16.01 10.15
C ALA A 142 -15.82 16.36 9.06
N GLY A 143 -15.39 17.01 7.98
CA GLY A 143 -16.25 17.36 6.85
C GLY A 143 -16.53 16.23 5.87
N GLY A 144 -15.83 15.10 5.95
CA GLY A 144 -16.02 13.94 5.05
C GLY A 144 -14.75 13.15 4.77
N LYS A 145 -14.96 12.04 4.08
CA LYS A 145 -13.89 11.12 3.69
C LYS A 145 -13.09 11.64 2.48
N ASN A 146 -11.78 11.40 2.48
CA ASN A 146 -10.88 11.66 1.35
C ASN A 146 -10.85 13.10 0.84
N LEU A 147 -11.22 14.08 1.67
CA LEU A 147 -11.27 15.49 1.24
C LEU A 147 -9.91 16.19 1.28
N VAL A 148 -8.95 15.66 2.03
CA VAL A 148 -7.60 16.21 2.14
C VAL A 148 -6.59 15.17 1.70
N GLY A 149 -5.82 15.47 0.65
CA GLY A 149 -4.89 14.52 0.09
C GLY A 149 -4.07 15.09 -1.07
N ALA A 150 -3.41 14.19 -1.77
CA ALA A 150 -2.58 14.52 -2.93
C ALA A 150 -2.69 13.41 -3.98
N PHE A 151 -2.46 13.77 -5.24
CA PHE A 151 -2.16 12.78 -6.28
C PHE A 151 -0.65 12.49 -6.24
N TYR A 152 -0.27 11.35 -5.66
CA TYR A 152 1.12 10.97 -5.47
C TYR A 152 1.35 9.53 -5.93
N GLN A 153 2.04 9.38 -7.07
CA GLN A 153 2.29 8.07 -7.67
C GLN A 153 3.36 7.30 -6.89
N PRO A 154 3.15 6.01 -6.60
CA PRO A 154 4.21 5.17 -6.06
C PRO A 154 5.32 4.97 -7.09
N GLN A 155 6.49 4.54 -6.65
CA GLN A 155 7.60 4.14 -7.51
C GLN A 155 7.53 2.66 -7.89
N LEU A 156 6.75 1.89 -7.11
CA LEU A 156 6.55 0.45 -7.29
C LEU A 156 5.28 0.02 -6.55
N VAL A 157 4.56 -0.95 -7.12
CA VAL A 157 3.48 -1.69 -6.44
C VAL A 157 3.79 -3.18 -6.50
N LEU A 158 3.76 -3.87 -5.36
CA LEU A 158 3.94 -5.32 -5.26
C LEU A 158 2.65 -5.96 -4.75
N CYS A 159 1.90 -6.61 -5.63
CA CYS A 159 0.67 -7.34 -5.31
C CYS A 159 1.02 -8.81 -5.07
N ASP A 160 1.32 -9.19 -3.83
CA ASP A 160 1.48 -10.59 -3.44
C ASP A 160 0.09 -11.20 -3.25
N ILE A 161 -0.28 -12.13 -4.15
CA ILE A 161 -1.61 -12.77 -4.10
C ILE A 161 -1.75 -13.69 -2.89
N ASP A 162 -0.66 -14.23 -2.34
CA ASP A 162 -0.70 -15.05 -1.12
C ASP A 162 -1.15 -14.24 0.12
N ALA A 163 -1.05 -12.91 0.06
CA ALA A 163 -1.57 -12.04 1.12
C ALA A 163 -3.11 -12.07 1.20
N LEU A 164 -3.80 -12.47 0.16
CA LEU A 164 -5.26 -12.55 0.13
C LEU A 164 -5.81 -13.73 0.95
N ASP A 165 -5.00 -14.75 1.21
CA ASP A 165 -5.39 -15.93 1.99
C ASP A 165 -5.76 -15.60 3.44
N SER A 166 -5.25 -14.49 3.97
CA SER A 166 -5.57 -14.03 5.34
C SER A 166 -6.88 -13.26 5.45
N LEU A 167 -7.53 -12.93 4.31
CA LEU A 167 -8.74 -12.12 4.32
C LEU A 167 -9.94 -12.91 4.82
N THR A 168 -10.74 -12.27 5.67
CA THR A 168 -12.06 -12.81 6.00
C THR A 168 -12.96 -12.79 4.75
N PRO A 169 -14.00 -13.66 4.70
CA PRO A 169 -14.96 -13.68 3.61
C PRO A 169 -15.55 -12.30 3.30
N GLU A 170 -15.80 -11.49 4.33
CA GLU A 170 -16.39 -10.16 4.21
C GLU A 170 -15.41 -9.20 3.50
N PHE A 171 -14.16 -9.12 3.93
CA PHE A 171 -13.15 -8.26 3.29
C PHE A 171 -12.83 -8.70 1.87
N PHE A 172 -12.85 -10.01 1.62
CA PHE A 172 -12.69 -10.52 0.26
C PHE A 172 -13.86 -10.07 -0.62
N ALA A 173 -15.10 -10.24 -0.16
CA ALA A 173 -16.30 -9.86 -0.91
C ALA A 173 -16.36 -8.34 -1.19
N ASP A 174 -15.99 -7.51 -0.23
CA ASP A 174 -15.93 -6.05 -0.40
C ASP A 174 -14.98 -5.66 -1.54
N GLY A 175 -13.80 -6.27 -1.59
CA GLY A 175 -12.85 -6.02 -2.67
C GLY A 175 -13.35 -6.56 -4.03
N MET A 176 -14.02 -7.71 -4.04
CA MET A 176 -14.58 -8.31 -5.25
C MET A 176 -15.67 -7.45 -5.90
N ALA A 177 -16.35 -6.58 -5.14
CA ALA A 177 -17.32 -5.65 -5.71
C ALA A 177 -16.69 -4.73 -6.78
N GLU A 178 -15.47 -4.25 -6.57
CA GLU A 178 -14.73 -3.47 -7.56
C GLU A 178 -14.33 -4.32 -8.80
N VAL A 179 -13.94 -5.57 -8.59
CA VAL A 179 -13.59 -6.48 -9.69
C VAL A 179 -14.83 -6.74 -10.56
N VAL A 180 -15.99 -6.99 -9.93
CA VAL A 180 -17.28 -7.13 -10.65
C VAL A 180 -17.62 -5.87 -11.42
N LYS A 181 -17.44 -4.68 -10.81
CA LYS A 181 -17.64 -3.39 -11.49
C LYS A 181 -16.79 -3.29 -12.76
N TYR A 182 -15.52 -3.66 -12.73
CA TYR A 182 -14.67 -3.66 -13.93
C TYR A 182 -15.16 -4.64 -15.00
N GLY A 183 -15.58 -5.83 -14.61
CA GLY A 183 -16.22 -6.77 -15.53
C GLY A 183 -17.43 -6.17 -16.23
N MET A 184 -18.33 -5.55 -15.46
CA MET A 184 -19.58 -4.98 -16.00
C MET A 184 -19.36 -3.77 -16.92
N ILE A 185 -18.40 -2.90 -16.64
CA ILE A 185 -18.25 -1.63 -17.39
C ILE A 185 -17.15 -1.67 -18.45
N LYS A 186 -16.20 -2.63 -18.40
CA LYS A 186 -14.99 -2.54 -19.21
C LYS A 186 -14.56 -3.85 -19.87
N SER A 187 -14.82 -5.01 -19.27
CA SER A 187 -14.29 -6.28 -19.78
C SER A 187 -15.33 -7.40 -19.71
N ARG A 188 -15.91 -7.72 -20.85
CA ARG A 188 -16.83 -8.86 -20.99
C ARG A 188 -16.13 -10.17 -20.61
N GLU A 189 -14.88 -10.35 -21.00
CA GLU A 189 -14.08 -11.52 -20.66
C GLU A 189 -13.94 -11.71 -19.14
N LEU A 190 -13.61 -10.63 -18.41
CA LEU A 190 -13.55 -10.66 -16.94
C LEU A 190 -14.92 -11.01 -16.35
N PHE A 191 -15.99 -10.44 -16.88
CA PHE A 191 -17.34 -10.74 -16.42
C PHE A 191 -17.69 -12.22 -16.59
N ASP A 192 -17.39 -12.81 -17.75
CA ASP A 192 -17.64 -14.22 -18.03
C ASP A 192 -16.83 -15.13 -17.10
N ILE A 193 -15.56 -14.80 -16.83
CA ILE A 193 -14.73 -15.52 -15.83
C ILE A 193 -15.39 -15.50 -14.45
N LEU A 194 -15.88 -14.34 -14.00
CA LEU A 194 -16.51 -14.20 -12.68
C LEU A 194 -17.83 -14.96 -12.54
N VAL A 195 -18.52 -15.21 -13.66
CA VAL A 195 -19.78 -15.99 -13.66
C VAL A 195 -19.49 -17.49 -13.72
N GLU A 196 -18.44 -17.91 -14.41
CA GLU A 196 -18.16 -19.31 -14.71
C GLU A 196 -17.27 -20.00 -13.66
N LYS A 197 -16.44 -19.24 -12.97
CA LYS A 197 -15.47 -19.78 -11.99
C LYS A 197 -15.83 -19.45 -10.57
N ASP A 198 -15.52 -20.36 -9.65
CA ASP A 198 -15.39 -19.97 -8.25
C ASP A 198 -14.16 -19.10 -8.12
N VAL A 199 -14.35 -17.86 -7.72
CA VAL A 199 -13.27 -16.85 -7.65
C VAL A 199 -12.32 -17.06 -6.46
N ARG A 200 -12.51 -18.14 -5.70
CA ARG A 200 -11.59 -18.56 -4.64
C ARG A 200 -10.72 -19.76 -5.03
N ASP A 201 -10.99 -20.38 -6.17
CA ASP A 201 -10.20 -21.43 -6.79
C ASP A 201 -9.20 -20.82 -7.80
#